data_92e4c1f65a8db31d00912d55e1fa654b
#
_entry.id   92e4c1f65a8db31d00912d55e1fa654b
#
_cell.length_a   1.000
_cell.length_b   1.000
_cell.length_c   1.000
_cell.angle_alpha   90.00
_cell.angle_beta   90.00
_cell.angle_gamma   90.00
#
_symmetry.space_group_name_H-M   'P 1'
#
loop_
_entity.id
_entity.type
_entity.pdbx_description
1 polymer ?
#
loop_
_entity_poly.entity_id
_entity_poly.type
_entity_poly.pdbx_seq_one_letter_code
_entity_poly.pdbx_strand_id
1 'polypeptide(L)'
;MIKPEIFLDTYSKLAKGTERWNSLNVKESAHFEWNKDSTYIHNPPFFQEVQKELAKLQPVKDAHILALFGDSITTDHISPAGNISVSSPAARFLKERGIEKKDFNTYGARRGNDLIMARGTFANIRITNKMMKGKVGPQTVHVPTGEVLDIFDAAEKYRQDGHQLIIIGGK
;
A
#
# COMPACT_ATOMS: atom_id res chain seq x y z
N MET A 1 -39.08 4.38 24.05
CA MET A 1 -38.91 3.56 25.26
C MET A 1 -38.24 2.26 24.85
N ILE A 2 -37.10 1.91 25.45
CA ILE A 2 -36.36 0.66 25.13
C ILE A 2 -37.12 -0.49 25.79
N LYS A 3 -37.48 -1.50 24.99
CA LYS A 3 -38.24 -2.68 25.45
C LYS A 3 -37.36 -3.93 25.45
N PRO A 4 -37.52 -4.86 26.38
CA PRO A 4 -36.75 -6.11 26.46
C PRO A 4 -36.81 -6.95 25.17
N GLU A 5 -37.96 -6.91 24.48
CA GLU A 5 -38.21 -7.69 23.26
C GLU A 5 -37.21 -7.35 22.14
N ILE A 6 -36.75 -6.09 22.08
CA ILE A 6 -35.74 -5.66 21.08
C ILE A 6 -34.44 -6.42 21.29
N PHE A 7 -34.02 -6.59 22.53
CA PHE A 7 -32.83 -7.33 22.88
C PHE A 7 -32.99 -8.83 22.61
N LEU A 8 -34.09 -9.41 23.02
CA LEU A 8 -34.37 -10.83 22.80
C LEU A 8 -34.40 -11.17 21.31
N ASP A 9 -35.03 -10.36 20.47
CA ASP A 9 -35.08 -10.57 19.02
C ASP A 9 -33.69 -10.45 18.38
N THR A 10 -32.91 -9.45 18.78
CA THR A 10 -31.56 -9.23 18.24
C THR A 10 -30.61 -10.36 18.67
N TYR A 11 -30.56 -10.67 19.96
CA TYR A 11 -29.59 -11.64 20.48
C TYR A 11 -29.93 -13.09 20.08
N SER A 12 -31.19 -13.43 19.89
CA SER A 12 -31.61 -14.76 19.41
C SER A 12 -31.12 -15.06 17.97
N LYS A 13 -30.86 -14.02 17.18
CA LYS A 13 -30.44 -14.13 15.78
C LYS A 13 -28.92 -14.05 15.59
N LEU A 14 -28.19 -13.53 16.59
CA LEU A 14 -26.74 -13.28 16.52
C LEU A 14 -25.94 -14.54 16.15
N ALA A 15 -26.23 -15.67 16.77
CA ALA A 15 -25.53 -16.93 16.54
C ALA A 15 -25.88 -17.59 15.19
N LYS A 16 -26.99 -17.22 14.58
CA LYS A 16 -27.45 -17.81 13.31
C LYS A 16 -26.87 -17.12 12.09
N GLY A 17 -26.37 -15.88 12.25
CA GLY A 17 -25.92 -15.05 11.13
C GLY A 17 -27.04 -14.67 10.16
N THR A 18 -26.70 -14.00 9.08
CA THR A 18 -27.64 -13.68 8.00
C THR A 18 -27.67 -14.80 6.96
N GLU A 19 -28.74 -14.89 6.16
CA GLU A 19 -28.84 -15.84 5.05
C GLU A 19 -27.64 -15.71 4.10
N ARG A 20 -27.21 -14.47 3.82
CA ARG A 20 -26.05 -14.19 2.97
C ARG A 20 -24.74 -14.70 3.57
N TRP A 21 -24.57 -14.61 4.89
CA TRP A 21 -23.42 -15.19 5.58
C TRP A 21 -23.44 -16.72 5.52
N ASN A 22 -24.59 -17.32 5.77
CA ASN A 22 -24.76 -18.78 5.79
C ASN A 22 -24.68 -19.41 4.40
N SER A 23 -24.90 -18.63 3.32
CA SER A 23 -24.76 -19.09 1.94
C SER A 23 -23.32 -19.13 1.43
N LEU A 24 -22.37 -18.60 2.21
CA LEU A 24 -20.94 -18.68 1.84
C LEU A 24 -20.46 -20.11 1.88
N ASN A 25 -20.08 -20.63 0.71
CA ASN A 25 -19.44 -21.93 0.62
C ASN A 25 -17.95 -21.79 0.93
N VAL A 26 -17.59 -22.03 2.17
CA VAL A 26 -16.19 -21.94 2.64
C VAL A 26 -15.65 -23.36 2.77
N LYS A 27 -14.58 -23.64 2.05
CA LYS A 27 -13.81 -24.87 2.23
C LYS A 27 -13.11 -24.86 3.59
N GLU A 28 -13.29 -25.92 4.36
CA GLU A 28 -12.49 -26.13 5.57
C GLU A 28 -11.04 -26.42 5.15
N SER A 29 -10.11 -25.58 5.56
CA SER A 29 -8.68 -25.80 5.36
C SER A 29 -7.87 -25.26 6.52
N ALA A 30 -6.73 -25.89 6.83
CA ALA A 30 -5.83 -25.44 7.88
C ALA A 30 -5.11 -24.12 7.52
N HIS A 31 -5.03 -23.80 6.24
CA HIS A 31 -4.36 -22.62 5.74
C HIS A 31 -5.21 -21.92 4.68
N PHE A 32 -5.05 -20.61 4.59
CA PHE A 32 -5.68 -19.82 3.54
C PHE A 32 -5.08 -20.19 2.16
N GLU A 33 -5.93 -20.53 1.19
CA GLU A 33 -5.52 -20.76 -0.19
C GLU A 33 -5.33 -19.42 -0.92
N TRP A 34 -4.08 -19.04 -1.15
CA TRP A 34 -3.74 -17.80 -1.83
C TRP A 34 -4.05 -17.88 -3.32
N ASN A 35 -4.89 -16.97 -3.80
CA ASN A 35 -5.11 -16.79 -5.23
C ASN A 35 -4.08 -15.80 -5.78
N LYS A 36 -3.16 -16.30 -6.62
CA LYS A 36 -2.08 -15.50 -7.22
C LYS A 36 -2.58 -14.41 -8.17
N ASP A 37 -3.76 -14.60 -8.75
CA ASP A 37 -4.37 -13.66 -9.69
C ASP A 37 -5.21 -12.58 -8.99
N SER A 38 -5.40 -12.70 -7.68
CA SER A 38 -6.16 -11.72 -6.93
C SER A 38 -5.45 -10.37 -6.90
N THR A 39 -6.16 -9.32 -7.31
CA THR A 39 -5.68 -7.94 -7.21
C THR A 39 -6.11 -7.25 -5.90
N TYR A 40 -6.81 -7.96 -5.00
CA TYR A 40 -7.25 -7.46 -3.70
C TYR A 40 -6.48 -8.03 -2.52
N ILE A 41 -6.17 -9.34 -2.57
CA ILE A 41 -5.46 -10.04 -1.49
C ILE A 41 -4.25 -10.74 -2.11
N HIS A 42 -3.08 -10.38 -1.64
CA HIS A 42 -1.81 -10.96 -2.09
C HIS A 42 -1.08 -11.58 -0.90
N ASN A 43 -0.37 -12.68 -1.13
CA ASN A 43 0.47 -13.27 -0.09
C ASN A 43 1.68 -12.34 0.15
N PRO A 44 1.72 -11.63 1.28
CA PRO A 44 2.73 -10.61 1.49
C PRO A 44 4.12 -11.21 1.68
N PRO A 45 5.19 -10.55 1.20
CA PRO A 45 6.54 -11.09 1.26
C PRO A 45 7.20 -10.98 2.65
N PHE A 46 6.53 -10.42 3.64
CA PHE A 46 7.13 -10.02 4.92
C PHE A 46 7.79 -11.14 5.70
N PHE A 47 7.36 -12.38 5.47
CA PHE A 47 7.88 -13.56 6.19
C PHE A 47 8.69 -14.51 5.31
N GLN A 48 8.89 -14.19 4.03
CA GLN A 48 9.57 -15.10 3.08
C GLN A 48 11.05 -15.31 3.42
N GLU A 49 11.70 -14.30 4.02
CA GLU A 49 13.13 -14.32 4.35
C GLU A 49 13.39 -14.29 5.86
N VAL A 50 12.37 -14.62 6.67
CA VAL A 50 12.54 -14.62 8.13
C VAL A 50 13.49 -15.72 8.55
N GLN A 51 14.57 -15.35 9.22
CA GLN A 51 15.56 -16.25 9.81
C GLN A 51 15.41 -16.30 11.33
N LYS A 52 15.82 -17.42 11.95
CA LYS A 52 15.81 -17.57 13.41
C LYS A 52 16.79 -16.62 14.11
N GLU A 53 17.90 -16.33 13.44
CA GLU A 53 18.93 -15.44 13.96
C GLU A 53 18.73 -14.03 13.40
N LEU A 54 18.92 -13.03 14.27
CA LEU A 54 18.89 -11.64 13.85
C LEU A 54 20.07 -11.34 12.91
N ALA A 55 19.77 -10.76 11.77
CA ALA A 55 20.81 -10.26 10.88
C ALA A 55 21.64 -9.18 11.57
N LYS A 56 22.97 -9.21 11.36
CA LYS A 56 23.85 -8.15 11.85
C LYS A 56 23.51 -6.84 11.16
N LEU A 57 23.40 -5.77 11.94
CA LEU A 57 23.20 -4.43 11.40
C LEU A 57 24.37 -4.08 10.46
N GLN A 58 24.04 -3.65 9.28
CA GLN A 58 25.01 -3.16 8.29
C GLN A 58 24.97 -1.64 8.27
N PRO A 59 26.12 -0.98 8.14
CA PRO A 59 26.15 0.48 7.97
C PRO A 59 25.49 0.88 6.64
N VAL A 60 24.73 1.97 6.66
CA VAL A 60 24.21 2.59 5.44
C VAL A 60 25.37 3.33 4.78
N LYS A 61 25.73 2.96 3.55
CA LYS A 61 26.82 3.56 2.78
C LYS A 61 26.34 3.94 1.38
N ASP A 62 26.82 5.09 0.90
CA ASP A 62 26.56 5.57 -0.47
C ASP A 62 25.07 5.58 -0.87
N ALA A 63 24.19 5.84 0.12
CA ALA A 63 22.77 5.86 -0.11
C ALA A 63 22.31 7.15 -0.79
N HIS A 64 21.40 7.02 -1.75
CA HIS A 64 20.76 8.15 -2.38
C HIS A 64 19.53 8.63 -1.61
N ILE A 65 19.29 9.94 -1.63
CA ILE A 65 18.06 10.52 -1.08
C ILE A 65 16.93 10.31 -2.08
N LEU A 66 15.95 9.48 -1.71
CA LEU A 66 14.75 9.28 -2.51
C LEU A 66 13.78 10.46 -2.37
N ALA A 67 13.60 10.96 -1.15
CA ALA A 67 12.74 12.09 -0.88
C ALA A 67 13.23 12.88 0.34
N LEU A 68 13.10 14.20 0.26
CA LEU A 68 13.42 15.13 1.33
C LEU A 68 12.16 15.93 1.69
N PHE A 69 11.51 15.54 2.75
CA PHE A 69 10.30 16.17 3.25
C PHE A 69 10.63 17.23 4.30
N GLY A 70 9.64 18.08 4.59
CA GLY A 70 9.71 19.01 5.72
C GLY A 70 9.14 18.40 6.99
N ASP A 71 8.79 19.27 7.92
CA ASP A 71 8.14 18.91 9.17
C ASP A 71 6.68 18.51 8.93
N SER A 72 6.06 17.94 9.96
CA SER A 72 4.65 17.53 9.96
C SER A 72 4.28 16.48 8.92
N ILE A 73 5.20 15.59 8.58
CA ILE A 73 4.92 14.41 7.78
C ILE A 73 4.32 13.34 8.68
N THR A 74 3.09 12.95 8.37
CA THR A 74 2.32 11.95 9.11
C THR A 74 2.04 10.71 8.27
N THR A 75 1.43 9.72 8.87
CA THR A 75 0.97 8.51 8.17
C THR A 75 0.04 8.79 6.99
N ASP A 76 -0.72 9.90 7.03
CA ASP A 76 -1.60 10.32 5.92
C ASP A 76 -0.82 10.76 4.66
N HIS A 77 0.44 11.13 4.82
CA HIS A 77 1.31 11.45 3.69
C HIS A 77 2.04 10.21 3.16
N ILE A 78 2.32 9.25 4.03
CA ILE A 78 3.09 8.03 3.73
C ILE A 78 2.19 6.95 3.16
N SER A 79 1.12 6.61 3.91
CA SER A 79 0.20 5.54 3.54
C SER A 79 -0.76 6.01 2.44
N PRO A 80 -0.99 5.21 1.41
CA PRO A 80 -1.91 5.60 0.35
C PRO A 80 -3.36 5.59 0.84
N ALA A 81 -4.10 6.63 0.47
CA ALA A 81 -5.52 6.79 0.78
C ALA A 81 -6.30 7.29 -0.44
N GLY A 82 -7.62 7.13 -0.40
CA GLY A 82 -8.51 7.60 -1.45
C GLY A 82 -8.43 6.79 -2.75
N ASN A 83 -8.88 7.41 -3.83
CA ASN A 83 -8.97 6.77 -5.14
C ASN A 83 -7.60 6.60 -5.79
N ILE A 84 -7.44 5.50 -6.54
CA ILE A 84 -6.24 5.25 -7.34
C ILE A 84 -6.29 6.15 -8.58
N SER A 85 -5.34 7.07 -8.69
CA SER A 85 -5.21 7.97 -9.86
C SER A 85 -4.87 7.16 -11.10
N VAL A 86 -5.48 7.51 -12.24
CA VAL A 86 -5.29 6.82 -13.53
C VAL A 86 -3.88 6.89 -14.09
N SER A 87 -3.10 7.86 -13.67
CA SER A 87 -1.69 8.06 -14.05
C SER A 87 -0.70 7.43 -13.06
N SER A 88 -1.17 6.92 -11.92
CA SER A 88 -0.30 6.40 -10.86
C SER A 88 0.37 5.07 -11.21
N PRO A 89 1.48 4.72 -10.56
CA PRO A 89 2.09 3.39 -10.66
C PRO A 89 1.12 2.25 -10.32
N ALA A 90 0.23 2.45 -9.35
CA ALA A 90 -0.80 1.47 -8.99
C ALA A 90 -1.81 1.26 -10.12
N ALA A 91 -2.18 2.32 -10.84
CA ALA A 91 -3.08 2.21 -11.98
C ALA A 91 -2.43 1.45 -13.15
N ARG A 92 -1.15 1.65 -13.43
CA ARG A 92 -0.41 0.88 -14.43
C ARG A 92 -0.41 -0.61 -14.09
N PHE A 93 -0.09 -0.95 -12.84
CA PHE A 93 -0.12 -2.31 -12.33
C PHE A 93 -1.49 -3.00 -12.49
N LEU A 94 -2.59 -2.27 -12.25
CA LEU A 94 -3.95 -2.78 -12.43
C LEU A 94 -4.30 -2.97 -13.90
N LYS A 95 -3.95 -2.01 -14.77
CA LYS A 95 -4.18 -2.10 -16.21
C LYS A 95 -3.47 -3.29 -16.85
N GLU A 96 -2.22 -3.56 -16.46
CA GLU A 96 -1.45 -4.73 -16.90
C GLU A 96 -2.14 -6.05 -16.56
N ARG A 97 -3.04 -6.06 -15.57
CA ARG A 97 -3.87 -7.19 -15.15
C ARG A 97 -5.29 -7.17 -15.68
N GLY A 98 -5.54 -6.33 -16.68
CA GLY A 98 -6.85 -6.22 -17.32
C GLY A 98 -7.93 -5.50 -16.49
N ILE A 99 -7.56 -4.83 -15.40
CA ILE A 99 -8.51 -4.08 -14.57
C ILE A 99 -8.72 -2.70 -15.19
N GLU A 100 -9.96 -2.37 -15.52
CA GLU A 100 -10.33 -1.07 -16.07
C GLU A 100 -10.48 0.01 -14.99
N LYS A 101 -10.41 1.28 -15.41
CA LYS A 101 -10.53 2.44 -14.51
C LYS A 101 -11.76 2.39 -13.59
N LYS A 102 -12.91 1.94 -14.11
CA LYS A 102 -14.16 1.85 -13.34
C LYS A 102 -14.07 0.88 -12.15
N ASP A 103 -13.14 -0.11 -12.25
CA ASP A 103 -12.94 -1.17 -11.28
C ASP A 103 -11.68 -0.99 -10.42
N PHE A 104 -10.98 0.16 -10.56
CA PHE A 104 -9.78 0.44 -9.76
C PHE A 104 -10.06 0.46 -8.28
N ASN A 105 -11.22 1.00 -7.88
CA ASN A 105 -11.58 1.19 -6.49
C ASN A 105 -10.58 2.10 -5.75
N THR A 106 -10.50 2.00 -4.43
CA THR A 106 -9.61 2.80 -3.58
C THR A 106 -8.41 2.00 -3.09
N TYR A 107 -7.36 2.67 -2.67
CA TYR A 107 -6.24 2.02 -1.98
C TYR A 107 -6.70 1.27 -0.74
N GLY A 108 -7.63 1.83 0.04
CA GLY A 108 -8.18 1.18 1.23
C GLY A 108 -8.91 -0.14 0.92
N ALA A 109 -9.63 -0.21 -0.21
CA ALA A 109 -10.28 -1.46 -0.64
C ALA A 109 -9.26 -2.54 -1.05
N ARG A 110 -8.07 -2.14 -1.49
CA ARG A 110 -7.00 -3.03 -1.94
C ARG A 110 -5.85 -3.16 -0.94
N ARG A 111 -6.04 -2.74 0.29
CA ARG A 111 -4.99 -2.76 1.34
C ARG A 111 -4.40 -4.15 1.64
N GLY A 112 -5.11 -5.22 1.27
CA GLY A 112 -4.62 -6.59 1.36
C GLY A 112 -3.65 -6.98 0.24
N ASN A 113 -3.32 -6.07 -0.67
CA ASN A 113 -2.34 -6.27 -1.73
C ASN A 113 -1.16 -5.32 -1.55
N ASP A 114 -0.04 -5.84 -1.04
CA ASP A 114 1.19 -5.10 -0.79
C ASP A 114 1.77 -4.46 -2.05
N LEU A 115 1.62 -5.09 -3.22
CA LEU A 115 2.10 -4.56 -4.49
C LEU A 115 1.40 -3.25 -4.89
N ILE A 116 0.10 -3.14 -4.58
CA ILE A 116 -0.66 -1.92 -4.82
C ILE A 116 -0.33 -0.87 -3.75
N MET A 117 -0.23 -1.29 -2.49
CA MET A 117 0.07 -0.39 -1.39
C MET A 117 1.47 0.23 -1.52
N ALA A 118 2.48 -0.55 -1.90
CA ALA A 118 3.82 -0.04 -2.16
C ALA A 118 3.83 1.01 -3.28
N ARG A 119 3.06 0.78 -4.36
CA ARG A 119 2.92 1.73 -5.47
C ARG A 119 2.18 3.02 -5.10
N GLY A 120 1.44 3.00 -4.01
CA GLY A 120 0.73 4.14 -3.45
C GLY A 120 1.46 4.83 -2.31
N THR A 121 2.56 4.26 -1.81
CA THR A 121 3.36 4.90 -0.76
C THR A 121 3.87 6.26 -1.25
N PHE A 122 3.65 7.30 -0.45
CA PHE A 122 3.89 8.72 -0.80
C PHE A 122 3.10 9.23 -2.02
N ALA A 123 2.03 8.56 -2.43
CA ALA A 123 1.20 9.00 -3.56
C ALA A 123 0.24 10.16 -3.22
N ASN A 124 0.37 10.77 -2.05
CA ASN A 124 -0.43 11.91 -1.66
C ASN A 124 -0.14 13.12 -2.57
N ILE A 125 -1.18 13.61 -3.25
CA ILE A 125 -1.07 14.73 -4.21
C ILE A 125 -0.67 16.07 -3.58
N ARG A 126 -0.73 16.18 -2.25
CA ARG A 126 -0.38 17.38 -1.47
C ARG A 126 1.01 17.28 -0.84
N ILE A 127 1.70 16.15 -1.02
CA ILE A 127 3.03 15.99 -0.43
C ILE A 127 4.02 16.97 -1.06
N THR A 128 4.85 17.57 -0.25
CA THR A 128 5.88 18.53 -0.70
C THR A 128 7.24 17.89 -0.53
N ASN A 129 7.85 17.51 -1.63
CA ASN A 129 9.23 17.04 -1.67
C ASN A 129 10.17 18.20 -2.00
N LYS A 130 11.05 18.57 -1.07
CA LYS A 130 11.99 19.69 -1.24
C LYS A 130 12.92 19.51 -2.44
N MET A 131 13.17 18.28 -2.88
CA MET A 131 13.94 17.98 -4.09
C MET A 131 13.23 18.48 -5.37
N MET A 132 11.92 18.70 -5.30
CA MET A 132 11.10 19.14 -6.44
C MET A 132 11.01 20.67 -6.62
N LYS A 133 11.81 21.43 -5.87
CA LYS A 133 11.93 22.90 -6.01
C LYS A 133 10.56 23.61 -5.99
N GLY A 134 9.70 23.24 -5.05
CA GLY A 134 8.38 23.84 -4.84
C GLY A 134 7.22 23.21 -5.61
N LYS A 135 7.45 22.21 -6.46
CA LYS A 135 6.36 21.41 -7.01
C LYS A 135 5.76 20.49 -5.95
N VAL A 136 4.45 20.42 -5.92
CA VAL A 136 3.68 19.58 -5.00
C VAL A 136 3.23 18.33 -5.73
N GLY A 137 3.25 17.19 -5.06
CA GLY A 137 2.80 15.92 -5.62
C GLY A 137 3.77 14.75 -5.37
N PRO A 138 3.37 13.54 -5.77
CA PRO A 138 4.04 12.29 -5.44
C PRO A 138 5.29 12.01 -6.32
N GLN A 139 6.06 13.06 -6.61
CA GLN A 139 7.21 12.97 -7.50
C GLN A 139 8.53 13.26 -6.78
N THR A 140 9.61 12.76 -7.38
CA THR A 140 10.98 13.03 -6.97
C THR A 140 11.91 13.09 -8.19
N VAL A 141 13.13 13.55 -7.95
CA VAL A 141 14.21 13.54 -8.94
C VAL A 141 15.07 12.29 -8.72
N HIS A 142 15.24 11.49 -9.76
CA HIS A 142 16.26 10.45 -9.79
C HIS A 142 17.61 11.12 -10.01
N VAL A 143 18.38 11.32 -8.94
CA VAL A 143 19.60 12.15 -8.94
C VAL A 143 20.61 11.75 -10.02
N PRO A 144 20.92 10.46 -10.25
CA PRO A 144 21.90 10.07 -11.25
C PRO A 144 21.56 10.48 -12.67
N THR A 145 20.26 10.50 -13.05
CA THR A 145 19.83 10.84 -14.41
C THR A 145 19.19 12.20 -14.54
N GLY A 146 18.80 12.83 -13.43
CA GLY A 146 18.05 14.09 -13.41
C GLY A 146 16.57 13.95 -13.81
N GLU A 147 16.07 12.73 -14.04
CA GLU A 147 14.67 12.49 -14.40
C GLU A 147 13.72 12.75 -13.24
N VAL A 148 12.56 13.32 -13.55
CA VAL A 148 11.46 13.47 -12.60
C VAL A 148 10.52 12.28 -12.78
N LEU A 149 10.35 11.51 -11.72
CA LEU A 149 9.56 10.28 -11.70
C LEU A 149 8.59 10.29 -10.50
N ASP A 150 7.57 9.45 -10.57
CA ASP A 150 6.81 9.09 -9.37
C ASP A 150 7.76 8.47 -8.33
N ILE A 151 7.54 8.73 -7.04
CA ILE A 151 8.46 8.27 -5.98
C ILE A 151 8.67 6.74 -6.05
N PHE A 152 7.61 5.98 -6.32
CA PHE A 152 7.71 4.53 -6.50
C PHE A 152 8.63 4.16 -7.67
N ASP A 153 8.46 4.78 -8.84
CA ASP A 153 9.24 4.47 -10.03
C ASP A 153 10.72 4.83 -9.84
N ALA A 154 11.00 5.95 -9.19
CA ALA A 154 12.36 6.33 -8.83
C ALA A 154 13.00 5.31 -7.87
N ALA A 155 12.25 4.85 -6.86
CA ALA A 155 12.72 3.83 -5.93
C ALA A 155 13.06 2.51 -6.64
N GLU A 156 12.19 2.07 -7.56
CA GLU A 156 12.45 0.87 -8.36
C GLU A 156 13.70 1.02 -9.24
N LYS A 157 13.90 2.19 -9.85
CA LYS A 157 15.09 2.47 -10.66
C LYS A 157 16.36 2.40 -9.84
N TYR A 158 16.41 3.06 -8.69
CA TYR A 158 17.54 2.97 -7.76
C TYR A 158 17.80 1.54 -7.29
N ARG A 159 16.74 0.77 -7.00
CA ARG A 159 16.87 -0.63 -6.59
C ARG A 159 17.47 -1.51 -7.69
N GLN A 160 17.07 -1.28 -8.95
CA GLN A 160 17.64 -1.98 -10.11
C GLN A 160 19.14 -1.67 -10.29
N ASP A 161 19.52 -0.44 -9.99
CA ASP A 161 20.91 0.00 -10.04
C ASP A 161 21.74 -0.42 -8.80
N GLY A 162 21.11 -1.11 -7.83
CA GLY A 162 21.76 -1.62 -6.62
C GLY A 162 22.05 -0.57 -5.54
N HIS A 163 21.40 0.59 -5.61
CA HIS A 163 21.61 1.67 -4.65
C HIS A 163 20.75 1.52 -3.39
N GLN A 164 21.32 1.84 -2.24
CA GLN A 164 20.57 2.06 -1.01
C GLN A 164 19.86 3.41 -1.04
N LEU A 165 18.69 3.46 -0.39
CA LEU A 165 17.85 4.65 -0.36
C LEU A 165 17.61 5.12 1.08
N ILE A 166 17.54 6.44 1.23
CA ILE A 166 17.09 7.09 2.46
C ILE A 166 15.96 8.08 2.15
N ILE A 167 15.10 8.27 3.12
CA ILE A 167 14.06 9.29 3.13
C ILE A 167 14.27 10.14 4.35
N ILE A 168 14.24 11.45 4.17
CA ILE A 168 14.44 12.42 5.25
C ILE A 168 13.13 13.16 5.47
N GLY A 169 12.58 13.04 6.67
CA GLY A 169 11.45 13.81 7.16
C GLY A 169 11.87 14.69 8.33
N GLY A 170 11.14 15.76 8.54
CA GLY A 170 11.30 16.60 9.69
C GLY A 170 10.49 16.14 10.90
N LYS A 171 10.40 17.00 11.90
CA LYS A 171 9.68 16.76 13.17
C LYS A 171 8.17 16.86 13.02
#